data_8a26daffbfe945cdd418c7c00b7ddd96
#
_entry.id   8a26daffbfe945cdd418c7c00b7ddd96
#
_cell.length_a   1.000
_cell.length_b   1.000
_cell.length_c   1.000
_cell.angle_alpha   90.00
_cell.angle_beta   90.00
_cell.angle_gamma   90.00
#
_symmetry.space_group_name_H-M   'P 1'
#
loop_
_entity.id
_entity.type
_entity.pdbx_description
1 polymer ?
#
loop_
_entity_poly.entity_id
_entity_poly.type
_entity_poly.pdbx_seq_one_letter_code
_entity_poly.pdbx_strand_id
1 'polypeptide(L)'
;RGNSIYTIVDGPSWTEAEANSNKLGGNLVTINDKEEYSWGSDNVWSSQNYVANGFNEETMSYLGFNDKDIEGNYQWSSGEETEWNNLTDLIVAQNWFSQKQHFDGWDYGMIFANRDFEIEGTDARYTPYQNRGNIVLMDDNGSFYRNSGSNIVGIAETKFIRRGDSAYVIVEGPTWEEAEANANKLGGHLVTINDAE
;
A
#
# COMPACT_ATOMS: atom_id res chain seq x y z
N ARG A 1 0.06 12.57 4.78
CA ARG A 1 1.02 13.44 4.11
C ARG A 1 0.26 14.29 3.09
N GLY A 2 0.60 15.60 2.97
CA GLY A 2 -0.12 16.45 2.04
C GLY A 2 -1.63 16.47 2.30
N ASN A 3 -2.41 16.11 1.30
CA ASN A 3 -3.86 15.98 1.35
C ASN A 3 -4.31 14.51 1.28
N SER A 4 -3.46 13.56 1.67
CA SER A 4 -3.77 12.13 1.66
C SER A 4 -3.81 11.54 3.07
N ILE A 5 -4.75 10.63 3.28
CA ILE A 5 -4.85 9.72 4.41
C ILE A 5 -4.40 8.35 3.93
N TYR A 6 -3.59 7.66 4.74
CA TYR A 6 -3.11 6.30 4.48
C TYR A 6 -3.73 5.36 5.49
N THR A 7 -4.35 4.29 5.01
CA THR A 7 -5.09 3.34 5.85
C THR A 7 -4.77 1.91 5.43
N ILE A 8 -4.48 1.04 6.41
CA ILE A 8 -4.34 -0.40 6.15
C ILE A 8 -5.72 -0.97 5.84
N VAL A 9 -5.85 -1.68 4.73
CA VAL A 9 -7.07 -2.35 4.31
C VAL A 9 -6.84 -3.85 4.18
N ASP A 10 -7.88 -4.62 4.47
CA ASP A 10 -7.86 -6.05 4.21
C ASP A 10 -7.74 -6.31 2.71
N GLY A 11 -7.06 -7.39 2.36
CA GLY A 11 -6.96 -7.83 0.98
C GLY A 11 -6.17 -9.11 0.88
N PRO A 12 -6.85 -10.26 0.86
CA PRO A 12 -6.19 -11.53 0.57
C PRO A 12 -5.63 -11.59 -0.85
N SER A 13 -6.09 -10.71 -1.74
CA SER A 13 -5.55 -10.49 -3.09
C SER A 13 -5.40 -9.00 -3.35
N TRP A 14 -4.62 -8.65 -4.38
CA TRP A 14 -4.50 -7.27 -4.84
C TRP A 14 -5.87 -6.71 -5.25
N THR A 15 -6.65 -7.50 -5.98
CA THR A 15 -7.98 -7.11 -6.45
C THR A 15 -8.94 -6.76 -5.30
N GLU A 16 -8.90 -7.54 -4.21
CA GLU A 16 -9.73 -7.27 -3.02
C GLU A 16 -9.21 -6.06 -2.24
N ALA A 17 -7.89 -5.91 -2.11
CA ALA A 17 -7.27 -4.76 -1.46
C ALA A 17 -7.61 -3.45 -2.19
N GLU A 18 -7.52 -3.44 -3.53
CA GLU A 18 -7.91 -2.29 -4.35
C GLU A 18 -9.41 -1.98 -4.21
N ALA A 19 -10.26 -3.00 -4.26
CA ALA A 19 -11.71 -2.82 -4.05
C ALA A 19 -12.02 -2.24 -2.66
N ASN A 20 -11.29 -2.65 -1.62
CA ASN A 20 -11.45 -2.09 -0.27
C ASN A 20 -10.94 -0.67 -0.17
N SER A 21 -9.87 -0.32 -0.87
CA SER A 21 -9.36 1.06 -0.99
C SER A 21 -10.38 1.97 -1.67
N ASN A 22 -11.01 1.49 -2.74
CA ASN A 22 -12.04 2.24 -3.48
C ASN A 22 -13.27 2.55 -2.60
N LYS A 23 -13.69 1.64 -1.71
CA LYS A 23 -14.77 1.89 -0.74
C LYS A 23 -14.46 3.04 0.21
N LEU A 24 -13.19 3.30 0.48
CA LEU A 24 -12.71 4.42 1.29
C LEU A 24 -12.50 5.71 0.48
N GLY A 25 -12.91 5.73 -0.80
CA GLY A 25 -12.79 6.87 -1.70
C GLY A 25 -11.38 7.09 -2.27
N GLY A 26 -10.54 6.08 -2.23
CA GLY A 26 -9.16 6.13 -2.73
C GLY A 26 -8.79 4.93 -3.60
N ASN A 27 -7.51 4.70 -3.73
CA ASN A 27 -6.91 3.55 -4.40
C ASN A 27 -5.82 2.95 -3.50
N LEU A 28 -5.25 1.82 -3.87
CA LEU A 28 -4.00 1.37 -3.28
C LEU A 28 -2.93 2.44 -3.51
N VAL A 29 -2.06 2.61 -2.53
CA VAL A 29 -1.09 3.70 -2.46
C VAL A 29 -0.24 3.80 -3.73
N THR A 30 -0.08 5.02 -4.21
CA THR A 30 0.83 5.41 -5.29
C THR A 30 2.06 6.05 -4.66
N ILE A 31 3.25 5.62 -5.05
CA ILE A 31 4.49 6.23 -4.59
C ILE A 31 4.99 7.16 -5.70
N ASN A 32 4.86 8.46 -5.47
CA ASN A 32 5.12 9.48 -6.49
C ASN A 32 6.59 9.78 -6.69
N ASP A 33 7.37 9.75 -5.60
CA ASP A 33 8.77 10.14 -5.58
C ASP A 33 9.54 9.45 -4.42
N LYS A 34 10.84 9.70 -4.37
CA LYS A 34 11.72 9.15 -3.34
C LYS A 34 11.43 9.70 -1.94
N GLU A 35 11.01 10.94 -1.83
CA GLU A 35 10.64 11.57 -0.55
C GLU A 35 9.39 10.92 0.04
N GLU A 36 8.41 10.58 -0.80
CA GLU A 36 7.23 9.86 -0.38
C GLU A 36 7.55 8.44 0.04
N TYR A 37 8.37 7.74 -0.73
CA TYR A 37 8.85 6.42 -0.36
C TYR A 37 9.53 6.42 1.00
N SER A 38 10.46 7.36 1.24
CA SER A 38 11.18 7.47 2.52
C SER A 38 10.25 7.79 3.67
N TRP A 39 9.34 8.75 3.48
CA TRP A 39 8.34 9.10 4.47
C TRP A 39 7.42 7.93 4.80
N GLY A 40 6.96 7.21 3.79
CA GLY A 40 6.10 6.04 3.96
C GLY A 40 6.81 4.89 4.69
N SER A 41 8.11 4.71 4.45
CA SER A 41 8.94 3.72 5.16
C SER A 41 8.96 3.95 6.67
N ASP A 42 8.93 5.19 7.10
CA ASP A 42 8.96 5.56 8.52
C ASP A 42 7.55 5.58 9.13
N ASN A 43 6.52 5.88 8.36
CA ASN A 43 5.19 6.22 8.90
C ASN A 43 4.07 5.26 8.49
N VAL A 44 4.15 4.64 7.30
CA VAL A 44 3.05 3.85 6.73
C VAL A 44 3.38 2.36 6.73
N TRP A 45 4.43 1.96 6.02
CA TRP A 45 4.87 0.56 5.93
C TRP A 45 6.05 0.24 6.84
N SER A 46 6.08 0.84 8.01
CA SER A 46 7.02 0.50 9.09
C SER A 46 6.50 -0.69 9.90
N SER A 47 7.42 -1.52 10.40
CA SER A 47 7.05 -2.62 11.30
C SER A 47 6.28 -2.13 12.52
N GLN A 48 6.66 -0.99 13.07
CA GLN A 48 6.00 -0.37 14.22
C GLN A 48 4.54 -0.03 13.90
N ASN A 49 4.26 0.54 12.72
CA ASN A 49 2.90 0.86 12.33
C ASN A 49 2.05 -0.41 12.15
N TYR A 50 2.58 -1.47 11.54
CA TYR A 50 1.85 -2.74 11.42
C TYR A 50 1.56 -3.36 12.77
N VAL A 51 2.54 -3.42 13.68
CA VAL A 51 2.33 -3.95 15.03
C VAL A 51 1.31 -3.13 15.82
N ALA A 52 1.36 -1.80 15.72
CA ALA A 52 0.38 -0.92 16.36
C ALA A 52 -1.05 -1.15 15.85
N ASN A 53 -1.21 -1.64 14.60
CA ASN A 53 -2.49 -2.00 14.00
C ASN A 53 -2.85 -3.48 14.12
N GLY A 54 -2.13 -4.26 14.94
CA GLY A 54 -2.44 -5.66 15.24
C GLY A 54 -1.88 -6.68 14.24
N PHE A 55 -1.00 -6.27 13.35
CA PHE A 55 -0.30 -7.14 12.40
C PHE A 55 1.09 -7.54 12.92
N ASN A 56 1.74 -8.48 12.25
CA ASN A 56 3.11 -8.86 12.61
C ASN A 56 4.17 -7.97 11.92
N GLU A 57 5.42 -8.05 12.39
CA GLU A 57 6.54 -7.30 11.85
C GLU A 57 6.92 -7.69 10.40
N GLU A 58 6.42 -8.82 9.91
CA GLU A 58 6.68 -9.36 8.57
C GLU A 58 5.54 -9.07 7.59
N THR A 59 4.66 -8.16 7.95
CA THR A 59 3.53 -7.77 7.10
C THR A 59 4.02 -7.19 5.79
N MET A 60 3.35 -7.61 4.72
CA MET A 60 3.55 -7.07 3.38
C MET A 60 2.29 -6.35 2.94
N SER A 61 2.45 -5.32 2.15
CA SER A 61 1.30 -4.58 1.62
C SER A 61 1.32 -4.47 0.12
N TYR A 62 0.15 -4.67 -0.48
CA TYR A 62 -0.08 -4.32 -1.88
C TYR A 62 -0.01 -2.82 -2.08
N LEU A 63 0.62 -2.42 -3.19
CA LEU A 63 0.65 -1.07 -3.74
C LEU A 63 -0.27 -0.99 -4.97
N GLY A 64 -0.57 0.23 -5.44
CA GLY A 64 -1.34 0.44 -6.66
C GLY A 64 -0.62 0.06 -7.97
N PHE A 65 0.66 -0.32 -7.90
CA PHE A 65 1.49 -0.65 -9.06
C PHE A 65 1.13 -2.03 -9.64
N ASN A 66 0.76 -2.08 -10.92
CA ASN A 66 0.32 -3.32 -11.58
C ASN A 66 0.40 -3.22 -13.11
N ASP A 67 0.43 -4.37 -13.80
CA ASP A 67 0.30 -4.49 -15.25
C ASP A 67 -0.85 -5.43 -15.69
N LYS A 68 -1.84 -5.62 -14.80
CA LYS A 68 -2.99 -6.53 -15.00
C LYS A 68 -3.76 -6.33 -16.30
N ASP A 69 -3.78 -5.12 -16.85
CA ASP A 69 -4.53 -4.80 -18.07
C ASP A 69 -3.74 -5.13 -19.34
N ILE A 70 -2.43 -4.97 -19.31
CA ILE A 70 -1.51 -5.27 -20.42
C ILE A 70 -0.18 -5.74 -19.85
N GLU A 71 0.14 -7.01 -20.03
CA GLU A 71 1.39 -7.66 -19.60
C GLU A 71 2.63 -6.83 -19.96
N GLY A 72 3.46 -6.55 -18.96
CA GLY A 72 4.68 -5.75 -19.09
C GLY A 72 4.45 -4.23 -19.15
N ASN A 73 3.19 -3.76 -19.13
CA ASN A 73 2.86 -2.33 -19.10
C ASN A 73 2.37 -1.90 -17.71
N TYR A 74 3.31 -1.74 -16.80
CA TYR A 74 3.03 -1.38 -15.42
C TYR A 74 2.48 0.05 -15.30
N GLN A 75 1.48 0.21 -14.43
CA GLN A 75 0.85 1.49 -14.12
C GLN A 75 0.38 1.53 -12.66
N TRP A 76 0.15 2.72 -12.15
CA TRP A 76 -0.50 2.92 -10.86
C TRP A 76 -2.01 2.88 -11.00
N SER A 77 -2.72 2.18 -10.12
CA SER A 77 -4.20 2.06 -10.15
C SER A 77 -4.90 3.40 -9.98
N SER A 78 -4.27 4.37 -9.32
CA SER A 78 -4.77 5.74 -9.20
C SER A 78 -4.77 6.52 -10.53
N GLY A 79 -3.99 6.07 -11.53
CA GLY A 79 -3.75 6.80 -12.78
C GLY A 79 -2.85 8.03 -12.62
N GLU A 80 -2.24 8.23 -11.45
CA GLU A 80 -1.28 9.33 -11.24
C GLU A 80 0.02 9.08 -12.02
N GLU A 81 0.53 10.13 -12.66
CA GLU A 81 1.88 10.11 -13.21
C GLU A 81 2.89 10.38 -12.09
N THR A 82 3.92 9.56 -12.02
CA THR A 82 4.94 9.61 -10.97
C THR A 82 6.34 9.61 -11.57
N GLU A 83 7.37 9.86 -10.77
CA GLU A 83 8.77 9.66 -11.20
C GLU A 83 9.07 8.17 -11.46
N TRP A 84 8.26 7.26 -10.94
CA TRP A 84 8.41 5.80 -11.01
C TRP A 84 7.27 5.15 -11.80
N ASN A 85 7.08 5.60 -13.05
CA ASN A 85 6.00 5.13 -13.92
C ASN A 85 6.24 3.77 -14.57
N ASN A 86 7.41 3.19 -14.40
CA ASN A 86 7.74 1.90 -14.99
C ASN A 86 8.61 1.05 -14.06
N LEU A 87 8.60 -0.25 -14.33
CA LEU A 87 9.34 -1.23 -13.55
C LEU A 87 10.85 -0.94 -13.46
N THR A 88 11.43 -0.37 -14.52
CA THR A 88 12.85 -0.05 -14.56
C THR A 88 13.21 1.02 -13.54
N ASP A 89 12.39 2.06 -13.41
CA ASP A 89 12.61 3.14 -12.45
C ASP A 89 12.53 2.63 -11.01
N LEU A 90 11.54 1.76 -10.71
CA LEU A 90 11.41 1.10 -9.42
C LEU A 90 12.61 0.20 -9.10
N ILE A 91 13.09 -0.59 -10.06
CA ILE A 91 14.25 -1.48 -9.90
C ILE A 91 15.53 -0.68 -9.67
N VAL A 92 15.74 0.39 -10.43
CA VAL A 92 16.92 1.26 -10.31
C VAL A 92 16.93 1.98 -8.97
N ALA A 93 15.77 2.47 -8.51
CA ALA A 93 15.65 3.15 -7.23
C ALA A 93 16.05 2.25 -6.05
N GLN A 94 15.87 0.94 -6.16
CA GLN A 94 16.09 -0.02 -5.09
C GLN A 94 17.42 -0.80 -5.15
N ASN A 95 18.19 -0.64 -6.20
CA ASN A 95 19.54 -1.24 -6.38
C ASN A 95 19.62 -2.78 -6.19
N TRP A 96 18.50 -3.52 -6.26
CA TRP A 96 18.46 -4.93 -5.83
C TRP A 96 18.01 -5.96 -6.87
N PHE A 97 17.24 -5.57 -7.88
CA PHE A 97 16.79 -6.51 -8.89
C PHE A 97 17.74 -6.55 -10.10
N SER A 98 18.89 -7.21 -9.95
CA SER A 98 19.79 -7.47 -11.08
C SER A 98 19.34 -8.65 -11.96
N GLN A 99 18.18 -9.24 -11.72
CA GLN A 99 17.69 -10.36 -12.52
C GLN A 99 16.29 -10.06 -13.07
N LYS A 100 16.25 -9.85 -14.36
CA LYS A 100 15.07 -9.89 -15.23
C LYS A 100 14.39 -11.27 -15.14
N GLN A 101 13.71 -11.57 -14.07
CA GLN A 101 12.75 -12.67 -14.04
C GLN A 101 11.36 -12.06 -14.05
N HIS A 102 10.91 -11.64 -15.24
CA HIS A 102 9.51 -11.60 -15.53
C HIS A 102 9.01 -13.04 -15.43
N PHE A 103 8.36 -13.36 -14.34
CA PHE A 103 7.51 -14.54 -14.30
C PHE A 103 6.15 -14.09 -14.81
N ASP A 104 5.69 -14.68 -15.90
CA ASP A 104 4.31 -14.50 -16.37
C ASP A 104 3.37 -14.67 -15.17
N GLY A 105 2.53 -13.65 -14.88
CA GLY A 105 1.61 -13.65 -13.75
C GLY A 105 2.13 -13.02 -12.45
N TRP A 106 3.23 -12.24 -12.47
CA TRP A 106 3.65 -11.39 -11.36
C TRP A 106 3.30 -9.93 -11.65
N ASP A 107 2.04 -9.64 -11.53
CA ASP A 107 1.39 -8.45 -12.09
C ASP A 107 1.27 -7.32 -11.07
N TYR A 108 1.58 -7.57 -9.77
CA TYR A 108 1.22 -6.64 -8.70
C TYR A 108 2.40 -6.27 -7.81
N GLY A 109 2.57 -4.96 -7.56
CA GLY A 109 3.57 -4.44 -6.65
C GLY A 109 3.18 -4.64 -5.19
N MET A 110 4.13 -5.12 -4.40
CA MET A 110 4.03 -5.23 -2.94
C MET A 110 5.25 -4.60 -2.28
N ILE A 111 5.05 -4.10 -1.07
CA ILE A 111 6.13 -3.55 -0.25
C ILE A 111 6.27 -4.34 1.07
N PHE A 112 7.51 -4.64 1.44
CA PHE A 112 7.81 -5.23 2.74
C PHE A 112 7.79 -4.18 3.85
N ALA A 113 7.38 -4.60 5.05
CA ALA A 113 7.54 -3.77 6.23
C ALA A 113 8.99 -3.29 6.39
N ASN A 114 9.17 -1.99 6.61
CA ASN A 114 10.47 -1.45 6.97
C ASN A 114 10.79 -1.83 8.43
N ARG A 115 11.90 -2.53 8.66
CA ARG A 115 12.35 -2.97 9.97
C ARG A 115 13.60 -2.20 10.40
N ASP A 116 13.61 -1.71 11.62
CA ASP A 116 14.78 -1.06 12.22
C ASP A 116 15.86 -2.06 12.71
N PHE A 117 15.68 -3.37 12.49
CA PHE A 117 16.59 -4.40 12.97
C PHE A 117 17.68 -4.77 11.95
N GLU A 118 18.94 -4.51 12.30
CA GLU A 118 20.07 -5.24 11.73
C GLU A 118 20.12 -6.64 12.36
N ILE A 119 19.89 -7.67 11.57
CA ILE A 119 20.20 -9.04 11.99
C ILE A 119 21.71 -9.23 11.83
N GLU A 120 22.46 -9.01 12.92
CA GLU A 120 23.89 -9.34 12.95
C GLU A 120 24.10 -10.83 12.67
N GLY A 121 24.92 -11.14 11.68
CA GLY A 121 25.52 -12.46 11.48
C GLY A 121 24.88 -13.37 10.43
N THR A 122 23.96 -12.91 9.59
CA THR A 122 23.46 -13.72 8.47
C THR A 122 24.21 -13.44 7.17
N ASP A 123 24.66 -14.52 6.53
CA ASP A 123 25.33 -14.46 5.23
C ASP A 123 24.41 -13.81 4.17
N ALA A 124 24.81 -12.67 3.66
CA ALA A 124 24.06 -11.83 2.70
C ALA A 124 23.58 -12.58 1.44
N ARG A 125 24.03 -13.80 1.21
CA ARG A 125 23.67 -14.64 0.07
C ARG A 125 22.37 -15.45 0.25
N TYR A 126 21.80 -15.47 1.47
CA TYR A 126 20.65 -16.32 1.83
C TYR A 126 19.48 -15.61 2.50
N THR A 127 19.48 -14.29 2.58
CA THR A 127 18.40 -13.57 3.22
C THR A 127 17.53 -12.82 2.21
N PRO A 128 16.46 -13.44 1.70
CA PRO A 128 15.39 -12.70 1.01
C PRO A 128 14.71 -11.68 1.94
N TYR A 129 15.02 -11.72 3.24
CA TYR A 129 14.41 -10.92 4.31
C TYR A 129 15.16 -9.64 4.70
N GLN A 130 16.25 -9.28 4.02
CA GLN A 130 16.93 -8.00 4.25
C GLN A 130 16.29 -6.81 3.49
N ASN A 131 15.11 -7.02 2.94
CA ASN A 131 14.49 -6.07 2.03
C ASN A 131 13.53 -5.15 2.78
N ARG A 132 14.08 -4.35 3.68
CA ARG A 132 13.37 -3.31 4.41
C ARG A 132 12.76 -2.31 3.43
N GLY A 133 11.42 -2.28 3.38
CA GLY A 133 10.71 -1.37 2.50
C GLY A 133 10.86 -1.64 1.00
N ASN A 134 11.49 -2.74 0.58
CA ASN A 134 11.64 -3.03 -0.84
C ASN A 134 10.31 -3.40 -1.50
N ILE A 135 10.13 -2.89 -2.71
CA ILE A 135 9.00 -3.25 -3.56
C ILE A 135 9.39 -4.50 -4.36
N VAL A 136 8.49 -5.46 -4.41
CA VAL A 136 8.61 -6.69 -5.19
C VAL A 136 7.36 -6.88 -6.04
N LEU A 137 7.45 -7.65 -7.11
CA LEU A 137 6.30 -8.06 -7.90
C LEU A 137 5.80 -9.42 -7.43
N MET A 138 4.49 -9.63 -7.45
CA MET A 138 3.83 -10.84 -7.00
C MET A 138 2.59 -11.15 -7.84
N ASP A 139 2.13 -12.41 -7.75
CA ASP A 139 0.82 -12.80 -8.25
C ASP A 139 -0.33 -12.17 -7.42
N ASP A 140 -1.55 -12.19 -7.95
CA ASP A 140 -2.74 -11.57 -7.31
C ASP A 140 -2.97 -12.06 -5.87
N ASN A 141 -2.52 -13.26 -5.56
CA ASN A 141 -2.75 -13.86 -4.25
C ASN A 141 -1.55 -13.75 -3.30
N GLY A 142 -0.40 -13.25 -3.72
CA GLY A 142 0.82 -13.22 -2.93
C GLY A 142 1.24 -14.62 -2.45
N SER A 143 0.98 -15.66 -3.26
CA SER A 143 1.01 -17.07 -2.84
C SER A 143 2.36 -17.51 -2.30
N PHE A 144 3.45 -16.95 -2.81
CA PHE A 144 4.80 -17.26 -2.38
C PHE A 144 5.03 -16.91 -0.89
N TYR A 145 4.52 -15.78 -0.43
CA TYR A 145 4.74 -15.31 0.94
C TYR A 145 3.66 -15.74 1.93
N ARG A 146 2.46 -16.08 1.49
CA ARG A 146 1.41 -16.66 2.36
C ARG A 146 1.88 -17.94 3.04
N ASN A 147 2.65 -18.75 2.35
CA ASN A 147 3.18 -20.00 2.88
C ASN A 147 4.25 -19.77 3.98
N SER A 148 4.77 -18.56 4.12
CA SER A 148 5.72 -18.18 5.18
C SER A 148 5.07 -17.67 6.47
N GLY A 149 3.73 -17.53 6.49
CA GLY A 149 3.00 -17.00 7.66
C GLY A 149 2.97 -15.48 7.75
N SER A 150 3.43 -14.76 6.71
CA SER A 150 3.34 -13.30 6.66
C SER A 150 1.90 -12.85 6.45
N ASN A 151 1.50 -11.77 7.12
CA ASN A 151 0.25 -11.09 6.82
C ASN A 151 0.39 -10.31 5.51
N ILE A 152 -0.64 -10.38 4.67
CA ILE A 152 -0.73 -9.61 3.45
C ILE A 152 -1.96 -8.71 3.55
N VAL A 153 -1.76 -7.41 3.34
CA VAL A 153 -2.77 -6.36 3.45
C VAL A 153 -2.64 -5.40 2.27
N GLY A 154 -3.53 -4.43 2.13
CA GLY A 154 -3.35 -3.28 1.24
C GLY A 154 -3.06 -2.01 2.04
N ILE A 155 -2.49 -1.01 1.38
CA ILE A 155 -2.42 0.35 1.90
C ILE A 155 -3.26 1.23 0.98
N ALA A 156 -4.40 1.70 1.48
CA ALA A 156 -5.23 2.67 0.79
C ALA A 156 -4.65 4.08 0.95
N GLU A 157 -4.61 4.82 -0.13
CA GLU A 157 -4.38 6.26 -0.15
C GLU A 157 -5.64 6.98 -0.58
N THR A 158 -6.16 7.84 0.29
CA THR A 158 -7.42 8.56 0.07
C THR A 158 -7.20 10.06 0.15
N LYS A 159 -7.54 10.79 -0.88
CA LYS A 159 -7.47 12.26 -0.90
C LYS A 159 -8.60 12.85 -0.06
N PHE A 160 -8.31 13.90 0.70
CA PHE A 160 -9.31 14.58 1.51
C PHE A 160 -9.40 16.08 1.22
N ILE A 161 -10.58 16.66 1.52
CA ILE A 161 -10.81 18.11 1.49
C ILE A 161 -10.70 18.63 2.93
N ARG A 162 -9.82 19.58 3.16
CA ARG A 162 -9.64 20.20 4.47
C ARG A 162 -10.55 21.42 4.64
N ARG A 163 -11.26 21.46 5.77
CA ARG A 163 -11.98 22.67 6.25
C ARG A 163 -11.70 22.85 7.74
N GLY A 164 -10.97 23.90 8.09
CA GLY A 164 -10.55 24.10 9.48
C GLY A 164 -9.68 22.94 9.99
N ASP A 165 -10.11 22.33 11.08
CA ASP A 165 -9.44 21.19 11.71
C ASP A 165 -10.02 19.83 11.27
N SER A 166 -10.89 19.83 10.27
CA SER A 166 -11.57 18.64 9.78
C SER A 166 -11.09 18.25 8.37
N ALA A 167 -11.02 16.94 8.12
CA ALA A 167 -10.79 16.33 6.83
C ALA A 167 -12.10 15.67 6.35
N TYR A 168 -12.48 15.90 5.11
CA TYR A 168 -13.68 15.35 4.50
C TYR A 168 -13.32 14.43 3.34
N VAL A 169 -13.88 13.24 3.35
CA VAL A 169 -13.68 12.20 2.33
C VAL A 169 -15.04 11.71 1.87
N ILE A 170 -15.18 11.38 0.60
CA ILE A 170 -16.35 10.68 0.08
C ILE A 170 -16.05 9.19 0.15
N VAL A 171 -16.83 8.44 0.91
CA VAL A 171 -16.74 6.99 1.03
C VAL A 171 -17.93 6.32 0.34
N GLU A 172 -17.74 5.10 -0.14
CA GLU A 172 -18.85 4.30 -0.62
C GLU A 172 -19.74 3.86 0.55
N GLY A 173 -21.04 3.68 0.27
CA GLY A 173 -21.99 3.14 1.22
C GLY A 173 -23.38 3.03 0.59
N PRO A 174 -23.75 1.86 0.01
CA PRO A 174 -25.10 1.64 -0.46
C PRO A 174 -26.15 1.70 0.66
N THR A 175 -25.70 1.51 1.92
CA THR A 175 -26.51 1.73 3.13
C THR A 175 -25.83 2.72 4.07
N TRP A 176 -26.60 3.29 5.01
CA TRP A 176 -26.07 4.19 6.03
C TRP A 176 -24.99 3.48 6.88
N GLU A 177 -25.27 2.22 7.28
CA GLU A 177 -24.39 1.40 8.10
C GLU A 177 -23.05 1.13 7.42
N GLU A 178 -23.06 0.86 6.11
CA GLU A 178 -21.84 0.62 5.32
C GLU A 178 -21.04 1.91 5.16
N ALA A 179 -21.70 3.04 4.89
CA ALA A 179 -21.05 4.34 4.80
C ALA A 179 -20.41 4.75 6.13
N GLU A 180 -21.10 4.57 7.27
CA GLU A 180 -20.56 4.83 8.60
C GLU A 180 -19.39 3.89 8.91
N ALA A 181 -19.47 2.60 8.56
CA ALA A 181 -18.39 1.65 8.75
C ALA A 181 -17.13 2.04 7.97
N ASN A 182 -17.28 2.53 6.73
CA ASN A 182 -16.16 3.01 5.92
C ASN A 182 -15.58 4.33 6.45
N ALA A 183 -16.41 5.26 6.93
CA ALA A 183 -15.96 6.46 7.60
C ALA A 183 -15.15 6.15 8.87
N ASN A 184 -15.61 5.18 9.67
CA ASN A 184 -14.91 4.73 10.88
C ASN A 184 -13.53 4.10 10.58
N LYS A 185 -13.36 3.39 9.48
CA LYS A 185 -12.04 2.87 9.03
C LYS A 185 -11.02 3.97 8.77
N LEU A 186 -11.49 5.16 8.35
CA LEU A 186 -10.65 6.36 8.18
C LEU A 186 -10.45 7.14 9.48
N GLY A 187 -10.95 6.65 10.61
CA GLY A 187 -10.86 7.30 11.92
C GLY A 187 -11.88 8.43 12.14
N GLY A 188 -12.90 8.51 11.30
CA GLY A 188 -13.95 9.51 11.36
C GLY A 188 -15.36 8.93 11.47
N HIS A 189 -16.34 9.74 11.14
CA HIS A 189 -17.77 9.42 11.13
C HIS A 189 -18.42 10.09 9.93
N LEU A 190 -19.65 9.68 9.57
CA LEU A 190 -20.46 10.42 8.63
C LEU A 190 -20.67 11.87 9.11
N VAL A 191 -20.69 12.79 8.16
CA VAL A 191 -20.72 14.23 8.45
C VAL A 191 -21.95 14.60 9.28
N THR A 192 -21.71 15.43 10.30
CA THR A 192 -22.76 16.08 11.08
C THR A 192 -22.89 17.53 10.63
N ILE A 193 -24.10 17.94 10.26
CA ILE A 193 -24.40 19.32 9.88
C ILE A 193 -24.95 20.02 11.13
N ASN A 194 -24.18 20.96 11.70
CA ASN A 194 -24.48 21.63 12.94
C ASN A 194 -25.13 22.98 12.74
N ASP A 195 -24.97 23.61 11.59
CA ASP A 195 -25.47 24.92 11.24
C ASP A 195 -25.78 25.02 9.73
N ALA A 196 -26.33 26.18 9.34
CA ALA A 196 -26.71 26.45 7.94
C ALA A 196 -25.71 27.32 7.16
N GLU A 197 -24.48 27.52 7.68
CA GLU A 197 -23.45 28.33 7.04
C GLU A 197 -22.62 27.54 5.99
#